data_5ca7f5b23a485351d221411885e9bdbb
#
_entry.id   5ca7f5b23a485351d221411885e9bdbb
#
_cell.length_a   1.000
_cell.length_b   1.000
_cell.length_c   1.000
_cell.angle_alpha   90.00
_cell.angle_beta   90.00
_cell.angle_gamma   90.00
#
_symmetry.space_group_name_H-M   'P 1'
#
loop_
_entity.id
_entity.type
_entity.pdbx_description
1 polymer ?
#
loop_
_entity_poly.entity_id
_entity_poly.type
_entity_poly.pdbx_seq_one_letter_code
_entity_poly.pdbx_strand_id
1 'polypeptide(L)'
;MTQIPTPRTFQEAYFGEAPWDIGRIQNAFAAVADQVKSPVLDAGCGTGDMALYFAAKGLQVVGIDYLEEPIRRARAKAAERNLNVDFRVGDATKLADLTERFNTVLDSGLFHVFTDDDRRKYVAGLAQALNRGGRVFLMCFSNEEPGQFGPRRITRDELKNSFALGWQIESIEPNRFETNPKFTGATFSEGGPKTWFVTVQRQAT
;
A
#
# COMPACT_ATOMS: atom_id res chain seq x y z
N MET A 1 11.79 -2.50 -20.77
CA MET A 1 10.37 -2.66 -20.36
C MET A 1 10.38 -3.00 -18.89
N THR A 2 9.82 -2.14 -18.04
CA THR A 2 9.64 -2.42 -16.61
C THR A 2 8.74 -3.65 -16.49
N GLN A 3 9.25 -4.73 -15.89
CA GLN A 3 8.46 -5.94 -15.72
C GLN A 3 7.40 -5.70 -14.63
N ILE A 4 6.15 -6.04 -14.94
CA ILE A 4 5.10 -6.10 -13.92
C ILE A 4 5.42 -7.34 -13.06
N PRO A 5 5.62 -7.17 -11.73
CA PRO A 5 5.93 -8.30 -10.87
C PRO A 5 4.79 -9.33 -10.89
N THR A 6 5.14 -10.59 -10.90
CA THR A 6 4.17 -11.69 -10.78
C THR A 6 4.02 -12.13 -9.33
N PRO A 7 2.96 -12.85 -8.95
CA PRO A 7 2.85 -13.44 -7.61
C PRO A 7 4.09 -14.26 -7.21
N ARG A 8 4.69 -14.98 -8.16
CA ARG A 8 5.92 -15.73 -7.93
C ARG A 8 7.10 -14.82 -7.54
N THR A 9 7.23 -13.66 -8.18
CA THR A 9 8.27 -12.67 -7.86
C THR A 9 8.17 -12.21 -6.40
N PHE A 10 6.96 -11.93 -5.93
CA PHE A 10 6.72 -11.55 -4.53
C PHE A 10 6.97 -12.71 -3.58
N GLN A 11 6.51 -13.91 -3.94
CA GLN A 11 6.75 -15.11 -3.13
C GLN A 11 8.23 -15.39 -2.95
N GLU A 12 9.03 -15.32 -4.02
CA GLU A 12 10.49 -15.48 -3.98
C GLU A 12 11.15 -14.39 -3.11
N ALA A 13 10.68 -13.14 -3.18
CA ALA A 13 11.21 -12.05 -2.35
C ALA A 13 10.99 -12.28 -0.86
N TYR A 14 9.85 -12.85 -0.45
CA TYR A 14 9.58 -13.16 0.96
C TYR A 14 10.39 -14.35 1.51
N PHE A 15 11.01 -15.17 0.66
CA PHE A 15 12.00 -16.16 1.10
C PHE A 15 13.40 -15.58 1.35
N GLY A 16 13.64 -14.35 0.88
CA GLY A 16 14.86 -13.59 1.07
C GLY A 16 14.64 -12.29 1.86
N GLU A 17 15.45 -11.29 1.56
CA GLU A 17 15.36 -9.94 2.14
C GLU A 17 14.55 -9.05 1.19
N ALA A 18 13.24 -9.04 1.34
CA ALA A 18 12.37 -8.19 0.53
C ALA A 18 12.70 -6.70 0.77
N PRO A 19 12.93 -5.88 -0.27
CA PRO A 19 13.34 -4.49 -0.11
C PRO A 19 12.30 -3.62 0.62
N TRP A 20 11.04 -3.99 0.60
CA TRP A 20 9.95 -3.28 1.25
C TRP A 20 9.67 -3.73 2.69
N ASP A 21 10.21 -4.89 3.13
CA ASP A 21 10.01 -5.42 4.49
C ASP A 21 11.04 -4.81 5.43
N ILE A 22 10.73 -3.62 5.92
CA ILE A 22 11.64 -2.82 6.78
C ILE A 22 11.41 -3.04 8.29
N GLY A 23 10.44 -3.89 8.67
CA GLY A 23 10.11 -4.21 10.07
C GLY A 23 9.41 -3.07 10.83
N ARG A 24 8.99 -2.02 10.13
CA ARG A 24 8.28 -0.86 10.70
C ARG A 24 7.44 -0.14 9.63
N ILE A 25 6.61 0.80 10.06
CA ILE A 25 5.90 1.68 9.16
C ILE A 25 6.87 2.61 8.41
N GLN A 26 6.56 2.93 7.15
CA GLN A 26 7.23 3.99 6.39
C GLN A 26 6.95 5.36 7.04
N ASN A 27 7.97 6.21 7.16
CA ASN A 27 7.85 7.52 7.80
C ASN A 27 6.76 8.42 7.19
N ALA A 28 6.52 8.31 5.88
CA ALA A 28 5.47 9.05 5.19
C ALA A 28 4.07 8.76 5.76
N PHE A 29 3.76 7.51 6.07
CA PHE A 29 2.48 7.15 6.70
C PHE A 29 2.43 7.51 8.18
N ALA A 30 3.56 7.44 8.89
CA ALA A 30 3.63 7.90 10.27
C ALA A 30 3.36 9.41 10.40
N ALA A 31 3.80 10.21 9.42
CA ALA A 31 3.60 11.66 9.38
C ALA A 31 2.13 12.06 9.20
N VAL A 32 1.30 11.20 8.62
CA VAL A 32 -0.14 11.47 8.44
C VAL A 32 -1.03 10.68 9.42
N ALA A 33 -0.42 10.07 10.45
CA ALA A 33 -1.13 9.16 11.36
C ALA A 33 -2.38 9.78 12.01
N ASP A 34 -2.35 11.07 12.33
CA ASP A 34 -3.48 11.79 12.95
C ASP A 34 -4.66 12.01 11.98
N GLN A 35 -4.43 11.83 10.67
CA GLN A 35 -5.47 11.94 9.65
C GLN A 35 -6.13 10.58 9.34
N VAL A 36 -5.52 9.47 9.80
CA VAL A 36 -6.04 8.11 9.60
C VAL A 36 -7.22 7.87 10.53
N LYS A 37 -8.37 7.46 9.97
CA LYS A 37 -9.61 7.24 10.69
C LYS A 37 -10.07 5.79 10.56
N SER A 38 -10.44 5.21 11.69
CA SER A 38 -11.02 3.85 11.78
C SER A 38 -12.42 3.80 11.15
N PRO A 39 -12.85 2.67 10.54
CA PRO A 39 -12.05 1.49 10.24
C PRO A 39 -11.02 1.72 9.12
N VAL A 40 -9.88 1.03 9.20
CA VAL A 40 -8.76 1.14 8.28
C VAL A 40 -8.58 -0.15 7.49
N LEU A 41 -8.34 -0.04 6.19
CA LEU A 41 -7.88 -1.13 5.33
C LEU A 41 -6.40 -0.89 4.97
N ASP A 42 -5.54 -1.84 5.27
CA ASP A 42 -4.16 -1.91 4.77
C ASP A 42 -4.13 -2.85 3.57
N ALA A 43 -4.11 -2.27 2.36
CA ALA A 43 -4.17 -3.00 1.10
C ALA A 43 -2.77 -3.38 0.63
N GLY A 44 -2.50 -4.68 0.49
CA GLY A 44 -1.16 -5.21 0.28
C GLY A 44 -0.30 -5.08 1.53
N CYS A 45 -0.85 -5.51 2.68
CA CYS A 45 -0.27 -5.25 4.00
C CYS A 45 1.06 -5.97 4.25
N GLY A 46 1.47 -6.91 3.39
CA GLY A 46 2.70 -7.68 3.56
C GLY A 46 2.76 -8.34 4.94
N THR A 47 3.87 -8.16 5.64
CA THR A 47 4.10 -8.69 7.00
C THR A 47 3.44 -7.85 8.11
N GLY A 48 2.58 -6.89 7.76
CA GLY A 48 1.61 -6.24 8.63
C GLY A 48 2.14 -5.08 9.48
N ASP A 49 3.35 -4.59 9.29
CA ASP A 49 3.93 -3.57 10.18
C ASP A 49 3.14 -2.25 10.20
N MET A 50 2.57 -1.83 9.06
CA MET A 50 1.72 -0.64 8.99
C MET A 50 0.38 -0.86 9.70
N ALA A 51 -0.29 -1.98 9.45
CA ALA A 51 -1.53 -2.36 10.14
C ALA A 51 -1.34 -2.44 11.66
N LEU A 52 -0.25 -3.07 12.11
CA LEU A 52 0.10 -3.18 13.52
C LEU A 52 0.38 -1.83 14.18
N TYR A 53 1.02 -0.92 13.46
CA TYR A 53 1.26 0.45 13.95
C TYR A 53 -0.04 1.18 14.26
N PHE A 54 -1.02 1.10 13.35
CA PHE A 54 -2.31 1.76 13.56
C PHE A 54 -3.19 1.04 14.58
N ALA A 55 -3.12 -0.29 14.65
CA ALA A 55 -3.79 -1.06 15.70
C ALA A 55 -3.25 -0.72 17.10
N ALA A 56 -1.94 -0.51 17.24
CA ALA A 56 -1.34 -0.06 18.51
C ALA A 56 -1.80 1.35 18.94
N LYS A 57 -2.32 2.15 18.01
CA LYS A 57 -2.98 3.44 18.28
C LYS A 57 -4.48 3.30 18.60
N GLY A 58 -4.99 2.08 18.70
CA GLY A 58 -6.39 1.80 19.03
C GLY A 58 -7.35 1.83 17.84
N LEU A 59 -6.86 1.87 16.60
CA LEU A 59 -7.72 1.81 15.42
C LEU A 59 -8.12 0.38 15.08
N GLN A 60 -9.32 0.20 14.54
CA GLN A 60 -9.75 -1.06 13.93
C GLN A 60 -9.09 -1.17 12.55
N VAL A 61 -8.33 -2.24 12.31
CA VAL A 61 -7.57 -2.44 11.09
C VAL A 61 -7.85 -3.82 10.50
N VAL A 62 -8.10 -3.84 9.20
CA VAL A 62 -8.08 -5.04 8.35
C VAL A 62 -6.86 -4.95 7.46
N GLY A 63 -6.03 -5.99 7.43
CA GLY A 63 -4.91 -6.10 6.51
C GLY A 63 -5.17 -7.20 5.48
N ILE A 64 -5.01 -6.90 4.21
CA ILE A 64 -5.11 -7.92 3.15
C ILE A 64 -3.80 -8.00 2.37
N ASP A 65 -3.40 -9.21 2.04
CA ASP A 65 -2.29 -9.49 1.11
C ASP A 65 -2.64 -10.72 0.28
N TYR A 66 -2.11 -10.77 -0.95
CA TYR A 66 -2.38 -11.87 -1.87
C TYR A 66 -1.72 -13.19 -1.43
N LEU A 67 -0.63 -13.13 -0.67
CA LEU A 67 0.18 -14.28 -0.27
C LEU A 67 -0.10 -14.72 1.17
N GLU A 68 -0.16 -16.02 1.38
CA GLU A 68 -0.36 -16.63 2.70
C GLU A 68 0.84 -16.38 3.64
N GLU A 69 2.08 -16.44 3.12
CA GLU A 69 3.28 -16.36 3.98
C GLU A 69 3.42 -15.01 4.70
N PRO A 70 3.32 -13.83 4.02
CA PRO A 70 3.34 -12.56 4.75
C PRO A 70 2.18 -12.42 5.73
N ILE A 71 0.97 -12.91 5.41
CA ILE A 71 -0.17 -12.91 6.33
C ILE A 71 0.10 -13.77 7.56
N ARG A 72 0.70 -14.94 7.41
CA ARG A 72 1.12 -15.78 8.54
C ARG A 72 2.09 -15.04 9.47
N ARG A 73 3.09 -14.33 8.89
CA ARG A 73 4.03 -13.50 9.67
C ARG A 73 3.32 -12.33 10.34
N ALA A 74 2.40 -11.67 9.66
CA ALA A 74 1.62 -10.57 10.22
C ALA A 74 0.79 -11.02 11.43
N ARG A 75 0.12 -12.16 11.34
CA ARG A 75 -0.64 -12.75 12.45
C ARG A 75 0.26 -13.12 13.65
N ALA A 76 1.45 -13.68 13.39
CA ALA A 76 2.43 -13.97 14.44
C ALA A 76 2.88 -12.70 15.17
N LYS A 77 3.24 -11.63 14.43
CA LYS A 77 3.60 -10.33 15.02
C LYS A 77 2.44 -9.72 15.84
N ALA A 78 1.19 -9.86 15.36
CA ALA A 78 0.02 -9.39 16.09
C ALA A 78 -0.14 -10.11 17.45
N ALA A 79 -0.01 -11.44 17.45
CA ALA A 79 -0.07 -12.24 18.66
C ALA A 79 1.04 -11.87 19.65
N GLU A 80 2.29 -11.74 19.19
CA GLU A 80 3.44 -11.35 20.03
C GLU A 80 3.24 -9.98 20.69
N ARG A 81 2.57 -9.05 19.99
CA ARG A 81 2.33 -7.67 20.47
C ARG A 81 0.99 -7.52 21.20
N ASN A 82 0.20 -8.59 21.33
CA ASN A 82 -1.17 -8.56 21.86
C ASN A 82 -2.06 -7.52 21.15
N LEU A 83 -1.94 -7.42 19.83
CA LEU A 83 -2.73 -6.52 19.00
C LEU A 83 -3.80 -7.31 18.24
N ASN A 84 -4.99 -6.71 18.14
CA ASN A 84 -6.10 -7.27 17.38
C ASN A 84 -6.15 -6.62 15.99
N VAL A 85 -5.74 -7.37 14.97
CA VAL A 85 -5.81 -6.99 13.55
C VAL A 85 -6.39 -8.16 12.78
N ASP A 86 -7.35 -7.89 11.92
CA ASP A 86 -7.92 -8.91 11.03
C ASP A 86 -7.07 -9.03 9.76
N PHE A 87 -6.14 -9.97 9.76
CA PHE A 87 -5.28 -10.25 8.61
C PHE A 87 -5.88 -11.36 7.72
N ARG A 88 -6.11 -11.05 6.46
CA ARG A 88 -6.74 -11.94 5.48
C ARG A 88 -5.87 -12.13 4.23
N VAL A 89 -5.85 -13.36 3.71
CA VAL A 89 -5.39 -13.60 2.35
C VAL A 89 -6.47 -13.11 1.40
N GLY A 90 -6.14 -12.18 0.51
CA GLY A 90 -7.12 -11.57 -0.38
C GLY A 90 -6.49 -10.86 -1.57
N ASP A 91 -7.24 -10.78 -2.64
CA ASP A 91 -6.87 -10.11 -3.88
C ASP A 91 -7.42 -8.68 -3.88
N ALA A 92 -6.52 -7.70 -3.85
CA ALA A 92 -6.91 -6.29 -3.85
C ALA A 92 -7.63 -5.83 -5.14
N THR A 93 -7.57 -6.57 -6.23
CA THR A 93 -8.39 -6.31 -7.41
C THR A 93 -9.87 -6.66 -7.20
N LYS A 94 -10.20 -7.31 -6.07
CA LYS A 94 -11.55 -7.75 -5.68
C LYS A 94 -12.08 -7.02 -4.44
N LEU A 95 -11.57 -5.85 -4.10
CA LEU A 95 -12.06 -5.05 -2.97
C LEU A 95 -13.56 -4.74 -3.04
N ALA A 96 -14.12 -4.73 -4.23
CA ALA A 96 -15.56 -4.56 -4.45
C ALA A 96 -16.41 -5.65 -3.76
N ASP A 97 -15.84 -6.83 -3.53
CA ASP A 97 -16.52 -7.98 -2.91
C ASP A 97 -16.58 -7.88 -1.37
N LEU A 98 -15.84 -6.91 -0.78
CA LEU A 98 -15.88 -6.68 0.66
C LEU A 98 -17.23 -6.11 1.08
N THR A 99 -17.79 -6.67 2.15
CA THR A 99 -19.04 -6.19 2.75
C THR A 99 -18.82 -5.01 3.68
N GLU A 100 -17.63 -4.94 4.28
CA GLU A 100 -17.22 -3.87 5.17
C GLU A 100 -16.92 -2.58 4.40
N ARG A 101 -17.00 -1.47 5.12
CA ARG A 101 -16.63 -0.14 4.62
C ARG A 101 -15.61 0.50 5.54
N PHE A 102 -14.66 1.21 4.95
CA PHE A 102 -13.52 1.82 5.62
C PHE A 102 -13.58 3.34 5.53
N ASN A 103 -13.01 4.02 6.51
CA ASN A 103 -12.80 5.47 6.46
C ASN A 103 -11.42 5.82 5.90
N THR A 104 -10.49 4.88 6.00
CA THR A 104 -9.14 5.05 5.43
C THR A 104 -8.69 3.76 4.74
N VAL A 105 -8.06 3.91 3.57
CA VAL A 105 -7.26 2.87 2.94
C VAL A 105 -5.81 3.32 2.89
N LEU A 106 -4.91 2.41 3.23
CA LEU A 106 -3.47 2.58 3.17
C LEU A 106 -2.92 1.67 2.06
N ASP A 107 -2.05 2.22 1.21
CA ASP A 107 -1.39 1.51 0.11
C ASP A 107 0.09 1.89 0.07
N SER A 108 0.95 1.03 0.57
CA SER A 108 2.40 1.22 0.54
C SER A 108 3.04 0.31 -0.49
N GLY A 109 3.00 0.72 -1.76
CA GLY A 109 3.68 -0.01 -2.83
C GLY A 109 2.84 -1.06 -3.53
N LEU A 110 1.51 -1.05 -3.40
CA LEU A 110 0.62 -1.96 -4.11
C LEU A 110 0.20 -1.39 -5.48
N PHE A 111 -0.17 -0.10 -5.54
CA PHE A 111 -0.69 0.55 -6.76
C PHE A 111 0.21 0.39 -7.98
N HIS A 112 1.52 0.43 -7.80
CA HIS A 112 2.50 0.37 -8.88
C HIS A 112 2.80 -1.05 -9.39
N VAL A 113 2.27 -2.09 -8.76
CA VAL A 113 2.46 -3.47 -9.21
C VAL A 113 1.40 -3.93 -10.22
N PHE A 114 0.31 -3.19 -10.33
CA PHE A 114 -0.81 -3.56 -11.19
C PHE A 114 -0.57 -3.26 -12.67
N THR A 115 -1.15 -4.10 -13.53
CA THR A 115 -1.43 -3.76 -14.93
C THR A 115 -2.40 -2.59 -14.99
N ASP A 116 -2.59 -1.96 -16.16
CA ASP A 116 -3.60 -0.92 -16.30
C ASP A 116 -5.01 -1.44 -16.04
N ASP A 117 -5.31 -2.68 -16.46
CA ASP A 117 -6.61 -3.32 -16.22
C ASP A 117 -6.85 -3.60 -14.74
N ASP A 118 -5.87 -4.17 -14.06
CA ASP A 118 -6.00 -4.49 -12.64
C ASP A 118 -6.02 -3.22 -11.78
N ARG A 119 -5.29 -2.17 -12.19
CA ARG A 119 -5.36 -0.87 -11.54
C ARG A 119 -6.76 -0.25 -11.63
N ARG A 120 -7.43 -0.38 -12.79
CA ARG A 120 -8.82 0.07 -12.93
C ARG A 120 -9.76 -0.69 -11.98
N LYS A 121 -9.62 -2.02 -11.88
CA LYS A 121 -10.38 -2.83 -10.92
C LYS A 121 -10.11 -2.43 -9.48
N TYR A 122 -8.83 -2.25 -9.15
CA TYR A 122 -8.40 -1.82 -7.82
C TYR A 122 -9.03 -0.48 -7.43
N VAL A 123 -8.90 0.56 -8.26
CA VAL A 123 -9.46 1.89 -7.99
C VAL A 123 -10.99 1.85 -7.91
N ALA A 124 -11.66 1.07 -8.76
CA ALA A 124 -13.09 0.84 -8.66
C ALA A 124 -13.47 0.13 -7.35
N GLY A 125 -12.67 -0.84 -6.93
CA GLY A 125 -12.82 -1.54 -5.66
C GLY A 125 -12.61 -0.60 -4.46
N LEU A 126 -11.61 0.28 -4.50
CA LEU A 126 -11.40 1.31 -3.48
C LEU A 126 -12.62 2.22 -3.32
N ALA A 127 -13.25 2.63 -4.45
CA ALA A 127 -14.47 3.43 -4.42
C ALA A 127 -15.64 2.72 -3.75
N GLN A 128 -15.68 1.39 -3.81
CA GLN A 128 -16.72 0.60 -3.14
C GLN A 128 -16.37 0.33 -1.67
N ALA A 129 -15.11 0.02 -1.37
CA ALA A 129 -14.66 -0.31 -0.02
C ALA A 129 -14.63 0.91 0.92
N LEU A 130 -14.42 2.13 0.42
CA LEU A 130 -14.40 3.34 1.23
C LEU A 130 -15.81 3.87 1.51
N ASN A 131 -15.99 4.44 2.68
CA ASN A 131 -17.10 5.35 2.95
C ASN A 131 -16.96 6.65 2.12
N ARG A 132 -18.07 7.32 1.87
CA ARG A 132 -18.04 8.67 1.27
C ARG A 132 -17.28 9.63 2.18
N GLY A 133 -16.38 10.43 1.62
CA GLY A 133 -15.48 11.29 2.37
C GLY A 133 -14.26 10.55 2.98
N GLY A 134 -14.18 9.22 2.82
CA GLY A 134 -13.02 8.44 3.22
C GLY A 134 -11.80 8.74 2.36
N ARG A 135 -10.61 8.45 2.88
CA ARG A 135 -9.33 8.77 2.23
C ARG A 135 -8.51 7.52 1.89
N VAL A 136 -7.78 7.64 0.79
CA VAL A 136 -6.66 6.75 0.45
C VAL A 136 -5.36 7.51 0.70
N PHE A 137 -4.45 6.94 1.47
CA PHE A 137 -3.05 7.34 1.52
C PHE A 137 -2.25 6.30 0.75
N LEU A 138 -1.62 6.73 -0.32
CA LEU A 138 -0.97 5.86 -1.28
C LEU A 138 0.47 6.29 -1.50
N MET A 139 1.40 5.34 -1.52
CA MET A 139 2.80 5.58 -1.83
C MET A 139 3.25 4.63 -2.96
N CYS A 140 3.73 5.19 -4.07
CA CYS A 140 4.14 4.42 -5.23
C CYS A 140 5.44 4.95 -5.84
N PHE A 141 6.18 4.11 -6.58
CA PHE A 141 7.36 4.55 -7.31
C PHE A 141 7.03 5.68 -8.27
N SER A 142 7.83 6.76 -8.20
CA SER A 142 7.75 7.90 -9.10
C SER A 142 8.49 7.62 -10.41
N ASN A 143 8.02 8.22 -11.51
CA ASN A 143 8.76 8.26 -12.77
C ASN A 143 10.09 9.05 -12.67
N GLU A 144 10.33 9.73 -11.57
CA GLU A 144 11.60 10.42 -11.29
C GLU A 144 12.67 9.49 -10.71
N GLU A 145 12.32 8.25 -10.29
CA GLU A 145 13.31 7.26 -9.87
C GLU A 145 14.01 6.69 -11.10
N PRO A 146 15.36 6.84 -11.19
CA PRO A 146 16.14 6.31 -12.31
C PRO A 146 16.21 4.78 -12.27
N GLY A 147 16.75 4.22 -13.36
CA GLY A 147 16.95 2.77 -13.50
C GLY A 147 15.67 2.00 -13.81
N GLN A 148 15.81 0.68 -13.90
CA GLN A 148 14.72 -0.21 -14.31
C GLN A 148 14.37 -1.26 -13.24
N PHE A 149 15.08 -1.29 -12.13
CA PHE A 149 14.82 -2.26 -11.07
C PHE A 149 13.52 -1.93 -10.35
N GLY A 150 12.77 -2.97 -10.01
CA GLY A 150 11.51 -2.87 -9.27
C GLY A 150 10.30 -2.68 -10.18
N PRO A 151 9.15 -2.34 -9.59
CA PRO A 151 7.89 -2.20 -10.31
C PRO A 151 7.87 -0.97 -11.21
N ARG A 152 6.79 -0.84 -11.96
CA ARG A 152 6.63 0.25 -12.92
C ARG A 152 6.69 1.63 -12.24
N ARG A 153 7.20 2.61 -12.96
CA ARG A 153 7.24 4.01 -12.58
C ARG A 153 5.90 4.67 -12.90
N ILE A 154 5.38 5.42 -11.95
CA ILE A 154 4.07 6.08 -12.05
C ILE A 154 4.28 7.57 -12.25
N THR A 155 3.62 8.14 -13.24
CA THR A 155 3.59 9.58 -13.47
C THR A 155 2.48 10.25 -12.68
N ARG A 156 2.59 11.57 -12.46
CA ARG A 156 1.50 12.36 -11.86
C ARG A 156 0.22 12.30 -12.70
N ASP A 157 0.34 12.22 -14.03
CA ASP A 157 -0.84 12.15 -14.91
C ASP A 157 -1.53 10.78 -14.84
N GLU A 158 -0.77 9.68 -14.69
CA GLU A 158 -1.37 8.37 -14.41
C GLU A 158 -2.16 8.37 -13.09
N LEU A 159 -1.66 9.02 -12.05
CA LEU A 159 -2.39 9.18 -10.78
C LEU A 159 -3.67 9.99 -10.98
N LYS A 160 -3.60 11.16 -11.64
CA LYS A 160 -4.77 12.00 -11.93
C LYS A 160 -5.81 11.26 -12.76
N ASN A 161 -5.38 10.52 -13.78
CA ASN A 161 -6.27 9.75 -14.63
C ASN A 161 -6.91 8.57 -13.90
N SER A 162 -6.17 7.92 -12.98
CA SER A 162 -6.69 6.81 -12.18
C SER A 162 -7.74 7.25 -11.16
N PHE A 163 -7.58 8.44 -10.57
CA PHE A 163 -8.46 9.02 -9.57
C PHE A 163 -9.24 10.24 -10.12
N ALA A 164 -9.85 10.09 -11.29
CA ALA A 164 -10.58 11.17 -11.94
C ALA A 164 -12.02 11.29 -11.44
N LEU A 165 -12.88 10.34 -11.78
CA LEU A 165 -14.31 10.40 -11.47
C LEU A 165 -14.63 9.85 -10.08
N GLY A 166 -15.34 10.64 -9.26
CA GLY A 166 -15.73 10.24 -7.90
C GLY A 166 -14.62 10.42 -6.85
N TRP A 167 -13.49 11.01 -7.24
CA TRP A 167 -12.35 11.25 -6.36
C TRP A 167 -11.90 12.71 -6.38
N GLN A 168 -11.31 13.13 -5.28
CA GLN A 168 -10.60 14.40 -5.15
C GLN A 168 -9.17 14.09 -4.71
N ILE A 169 -8.21 14.37 -5.57
CA ILE A 169 -6.80 14.34 -5.19
C ILE A 169 -6.52 15.57 -4.34
N GLU A 170 -6.18 15.36 -3.07
CA GLU A 170 -5.84 16.43 -2.13
C GLU A 170 -4.36 16.85 -2.29
N SER A 171 -3.46 15.85 -2.50
CA SER A 171 -2.04 16.11 -2.76
C SER A 171 -1.36 14.99 -3.55
N ILE A 172 -0.29 15.32 -4.27
CA ILE A 172 0.70 14.39 -4.84
C ILE A 172 2.07 14.98 -4.53
N GLU A 173 2.71 14.47 -3.48
CA GLU A 173 3.97 14.99 -2.98
C GLU A 173 5.15 14.05 -3.32
N PRO A 174 6.32 14.59 -3.69
CA PRO A 174 7.52 13.79 -3.81
C PRO A 174 7.92 13.23 -2.43
N ASN A 175 8.29 11.97 -2.41
CA ASN A 175 8.72 11.28 -1.19
C ASN A 175 9.78 10.22 -1.54
N ARG A 176 10.18 9.40 -0.57
CA ARG A 176 11.10 8.28 -0.76
C ARG A 176 10.67 7.07 0.04
N PHE A 177 10.78 5.87 -0.56
CA PHE A 177 10.67 4.65 0.22
C PHE A 177 11.92 4.45 1.08
N GLU A 178 11.69 4.02 2.28
CA GLU A 178 12.73 3.40 3.09
C GLU A 178 12.81 1.93 2.69
N THR A 179 14.02 1.44 2.54
CA THR A 179 14.27 0.07 2.09
C THR A 179 14.95 -0.75 3.18
N ASN A 180 14.73 -2.06 3.16
CA ASN A 180 15.42 -2.98 4.05
C ASN A 180 16.94 -2.84 3.85
N PRO A 181 17.71 -2.48 4.89
CA PRO A 181 19.15 -2.26 4.78
C PRO A 181 19.93 -3.54 4.43
N LYS A 182 19.34 -4.70 4.63
CA LYS A 182 19.95 -5.99 4.26
C LYS A 182 19.77 -6.32 2.78
N PHE A 183 18.87 -5.61 2.09
CA PHE A 183 18.64 -5.83 0.66
C PHE A 183 19.80 -5.23 -0.15
N THR A 184 20.48 -6.07 -0.90
CA THR A 184 21.62 -5.69 -1.75
C THR A 184 21.37 -5.92 -3.25
N GLY A 185 20.15 -6.30 -3.60
CA GLY A 185 19.79 -6.70 -4.97
C GLY A 185 19.69 -5.56 -5.97
N ALA A 186 19.69 -4.29 -5.53
CA ALA A 186 19.67 -3.12 -6.40
C ALA A 186 20.17 -1.86 -5.70
N THR A 187 20.60 -0.90 -6.51
CA THR A 187 20.93 0.46 -6.05
C THR A 187 19.78 1.41 -6.40
N PHE A 188 19.31 2.14 -5.42
CA PHE A 188 18.32 3.20 -5.58
C PHE A 188 18.97 4.59 -5.49
N SER A 189 18.19 5.62 -5.76
CA SER A 189 18.60 7.01 -5.51
C SER A 189 19.05 7.19 -4.06
N GLU A 190 19.98 8.10 -3.80
CA GLU A 190 20.41 8.46 -2.45
C GLU A 190 19.22 8.81 -1.57
N GLY A 191 19.17 8.25 -0.36
CA GLY A 191 18.06 8.38 0.58
C GLY A 191 16.84 7.49 0.26
N GLY A 192 16.96 6.55 -0.68
CA GLY A 192 15.93 5.58 -1.06
C GLY A 192 15.21 5.92 -2.37
N PRO A 193 14.43 4.96 -2.90
CA PRO A 193 13.69 5.14 -4.16
C PRO A 193 12.75 6.33 -4.12
N LYS A 194 12.76 7.17 -5.16
CA LYS A 194 11.83 8.29 -5.32
C LYS A 194 10.42 7.79 -5.53
N THR A 195 9.48 8.38 -4.82
CA THR A 195 8.06 8.01 -4.82
C THR A 195 7.16 9.21 -4.93
N TRP A 196 5.89 8.97 -5.24
CA TRP A 196 4.80 9.87 -4.96
C TRP A 196 4.10 9.40 -3.69
N PHE A 197 3.89 10.32 -2.74
CA PHE A 197 2.94 10.15 -1.64
C PHE A 197 1.67 10.91 -2.01
N VAL A 198 0.55 10.20 -2.06
CA VAL A 198 -0.71 10.70 -2.61
C VAL A 198 -1.80 10.62 -1.56
N THR A 199 -2.51 11.72 -1.36
CA THR A 199 -3.73 11.75 -0.56
C THR A 199 -4.91 11.97 -1.48
N VAL A 200 -5.86 11.01 -1.46
CA VAL A 200 -7.04 11.04 -2.31
C VAL A 200 -8.28 10.84 -1.45
N GLN A 201 -9.30 11.67 -1.62
CA GLN A 201 -10.58 11.55 -0.95
C GLN A 201 -11.65 11.02 -1.89
N ARG A 202 -12.45 10.06 -1.42
CA ARG A 202 -13.67 9.66 -2.11
C ARG A 202 -14.72 10.77 -1.97
N GLN A 203 -15.24 11.28 -3.09
CA GLN A 203 -16.25 12.35 -3.08
C GLN A 203 -17.57 11.89 -2.45
N ALA A 204 -18.29 12.85 -1.86
CA ALA A 204 -19.54 12.60 -1.15
C ALA A 204 -20.79 12.47 -2.08
N THR A 205 -20.67 12.83 -3.36
CA THR A 205 -21.76 12.77 -4.34
C THR A 205 -21.94 11.41 -4.96
#